data_a6dac3af47d291a66132c4a30d724599
#
_entry.id   a6dac3af47d291a66132c4a30d724599
#
_cell.length_a   1.000
_cell.length_b   1.000
_cell.length_c   1.000
_cell.angle_alpha   90.00
_cell.angle_beta   90.00
_cell.angle_gamma   90.00
#
_symmetry.space_group_name_H-M   'P 1'
#
loop_
_entity.id
_entity.type
_entity.pdbx_description
1 polymer ?
#
loop_
_entity_poly.entity_id
_entity_poly.type
_entity_poly.pdbx_seq_one_letter_code
_entity_poly.pdbx_strand_id
1 'polypeptide(L)'
;MTSLEYPDITKILPHRPPFLLVDRIIDFEPDRRIVGVKNVSVNEPYLATERGRKILPPSMLMEAMAQVGAILVLAKEEHRNLLIYFGSVTRARYRRPAYAGDQIVIEAWIDKLRGRTGRLKGMARVDGRLIAHGMMSFALGARDESPS
;
A
#
# COMPACT_ATOMS: atom_id res chain seq x y z
N MET A 1 0.79 13.68 14.55
CA MET A 1 1.51 13.22 13.36
C MET A 1 2.50 12.14 13.75
N THR A 2 2.36 10.96 13.21
CA THR A 2 3.20 9.81 13.56
C THR A 2 3.89 9.30 12.31
N SER A 3 5.19 9.05 12.39
CA SER A 3 5.94 8.38 11.33
C SER A 3 6.28 6.97 11.78
N LEU A 4 6.39 6.05 10.83
CA LEU A 4 6.80 4.68 11.07
C LEU A 4 7.97 4.33 10.16
N GLU A 5 9.01 3.79 10.75
CA GLU A 5 10.17 3.31 10.01
C GLU A 5 10.07 1.80 9.75
N TYR A 6 11.01 1.27 8.99
CA TYR A 6 11.00 -0.14 8.58
C TYR A 6 10.72 -1.13 9.72
N PRO A 7 11.37 -1.03 10.89
CA PRO A 7 11.11 -1.97 11.98
C PRO A 7 9.68 -1.94 12.50
N ASP A 8 9.04 -0.77 12.48
CA ASP A 8 7.65 -0.62 12.90
C ASP A 8 6.71 -1.24 11.87
N ILE A 9 7.00 -1.01 10.59
CA ILE A 9 6.19 -1.54 9.49
C ILE A 9 6.19 -3.06 9.51
N THR A 10 7.35 -3.69 9.77
CA THR A 10 7.45 -5.15 9.80
C THR A 10 6.72 -5.79 10.98
N LYS A 11 6.41 -5.00 12.01
CA LYS A 11 5.57 -5.48 13.11
C LYS A 11 4.09 -5.48 12.76
N ILE A 12 3.70 -4.67 11.80
CA ILE A 12 2.30 -4.51 11.35
C ILE A 12 2.00 -5.39 10.15
N LEU A 13 2.86 -5.33 9.11
CA LEU A 13 2.70 -6.10 7.89
C LEU A 13 3.49 -7.41 7.95
N PRO A 14 2.90 -8.52 7.48
CA PRO A 14 3.63 -9.79 7.39
C PRO A 14 4.61 -9.83 6.22
N HIS A 15 4.48 -8.93 5.27
CA HIS A 15 5.32 -8.86 4.08
C HIS A 15 6.79 -8.63 4.43
N ARG A 16 7.70 -9.22 3.65
CA ARG A 16 9.15 -9.04 3.79
C ARG A 16 9.76 -8.82 2.40
N PRO A 17 10.94 -8.17 2.31
CA PRO A 17 11.60 -8.02 1.02
C PRO A 17 11.77 -9.36 0.30
N PRO A 18 11.58 -9.44 -1.03
CA PRO A 18 11.29 -8.32 -1.93
C PRO A 18 9.80 -7.96 -2.05
N PHE A 19 8.93 -8.53 -1.23
CA PHE A 19 7.48 -8.36 -1.31
C PHE A 19 6.97 -7.17 -0.50
N LEU A 20 7.75 -6.67 0.46
CA LEU A 20 7.42 -5.46 1.19
C LEU A 20 7.77 -4.25 0.32
N LEU A 21 6.76 -3.49 -0.08
CA LEU A 21 6.90 -2.38 -1.02
C LEU A 21 6.83 -1.00 -0.37
N VAL A 22 6.65 -0.94 0.94
CA VAL A 22 6.57 0.34 1.67
C VAL A 22 7.88 0.57 2.40
N ASP A 23 8.54 1.70 2.10
CA ASP A 23 9.81 2.03 2.71
C ASP A 23 9.65 2.70 4.07
N ARG A 24 8.67 3.61 4.19
CA ARG A 24 8.37 4.28 5.46
C ARG A 24 6.99 4.94 5.40
N ILE A 25 6.46 5.24 6.57
CA ILE A 25 5.23 6.03 6.73
C ILE A 25 5.63 7.41 7.23
N ILE A 26 5.21 8.45 6.52
CA ILE A 26 5.59 9.83 6.82
C ILE A 26 4.48 10.63 7.49
N ASP A 27 3.24 10.16 7.44
CA ASP A 27 2.12 10.77 8.13
C ASP A 27 1.08 9.71 8.44
N PHE A 28 0.49 9.78 9.61
CA PHE A 28 -0.45 8.78 10.08
C PHE A 28 -1.49 9.39 11.01
N GLU A 29 -2.74 9.35 10.59
CA GLU A 29 -3.90 9.75 11.41
C GLU A 29 -4.72 8.48 11.67
N PRO A 30 -4.69 7.92 12.90
CA PRO A 30 -5.41 6.69 13.21
C PRO A 30 -6.87 6.74 12.76
N ASP A 31 -7.34 5.63 12.20
CA ASP A 31 -8.71 5.44 11.70
C ASP A 31 -9.11 6.29 10.49
N ARG A 32 -8.23 7.11 9.99
CA ARG A 32 -8.61 8.07 8.96
C ARG A 32 -7.73 8.01 7.73
N ARG A 33 -6.42 8.27 7.90
CA ARG A 33 -5.54 8.55 6.78
C ARG A 33 -4.10 8.15 7.07
N ILE A 34 -3.40 7.74 6.03
CA ILE A 34 -1.99 7.38 6.11
C ILE A 34 -1.27 7.86 4.84
N VAL A 35 -0.02 8.25 4.99
CA VAL A 35 0.85 8.58 3.86
C VAL A 35 2.12 7.76 3.96
N GLY A 36 2.38 6.96 2.94
CA GLY A 36 3.56 6.12 2.86
C GLY A 36 4.44 6.48 1.67
N VAL A 37 5.66 6.01 1.69
CA VAL A 37 6.65 6.24 0.65
C VAL A 37 7.13 4.92 0.10
N LYS A 38 7.17 4.81 -1.23
CA LYS A 38 7.78 3.73 -1.98
C LYS A 38 8.85 4.32 -2.88
N ASN A 39 10.10 3.95 -2.67
CA ASN A 39 11.21 4.32 -3.56
C ASN A 39 11.36 3.24 -4.61
N VAL A 40 11.36 3.62 -5.89
CA VAL A 40 11.53 2.67 -6.99
C VAL A 40 13.02 2.52 -7.28
N SER A 41 13.58 1.37 -6.95
CA SER A 41 14.99 1.07 -7.20
C SER A 41 15.16 0.29 -8.49
N VAL A 42 16.19 0.62 -9.26
CA VAL A 42 16.56 -0.12 -10.47
C VAL A 42 16.89 -1.59 -10.16
N ASN A 43 17.23 -1.89 -8.92
CA ASN A 43 17.59 -3.24 -8.47
C ASN A 43 16.39 -4.13 -8.13
N GLU A 44 15.16 -3.61 -8.21
CA GLU A 44 13.98 -4.41 -7.90
C GLU A 44 13.73 -5.44 -9.01
N PRO A 45 13.48 -6.72 -8.65
CA PRO A 45 13.44 -7.80 -9.63
C PRO A 45 12.22 -7.79 -10.54
N TYR A 46 11.16 -7.09 -10.15
CA TYR A 46 9.88 -7.10 -10.87
C TYR A 46 9.67 -5.90 -11.80
N LEU A 47 10.68 -5.06 -12.00
CA LEU A 47 10.54 -3.91 -12.90
C LEU A 47 10.41 -4.38 -14.34
N ALA A 48 9.52 -3.72 -15.09
CA ALA A 48 9.39 -3.91 -16.53
C ALA A 48 10.24 -2.90 -17.27
N THR A 49 10.51 -3.18 -18.55
CA THR A 49 11.19 -2.22 -19.42
C THR A 49 10.19 -1.68 -20.43
N GLU A 50 10.06 -0.38 -20.50
CA GLU A 50 9.19 0.29 -21.45
C GLU A 50 9.96 1.43 -22.09
N ARG A 51 10.08 1.39 -23.43
CA ARG A 51 10.81 2.40 -24.21
C ARG A 51 12.22 2.66 -23.68
N GLY A 52 12.93 1.59 -23.29
CA GLY A 52 14.30 1.67 -22.78
C GLY A 52 14.41 2.12 -21.33
N ARG A 53 13.31 2.35 -20.63
CA ARG A 53 13.30 2.76 -19.23
C ARG A 53 12.70 1.68 -18.34
N LYS A 54 13.23 1.56 -17.12
CA LYS A 54 12.68 0.65 -16.12
C LYS A 54 11.50 1.30 -15.42
N ILE A 55 10.37 0.60 -15.39
CA ILE A 55 9.14 1.09 -14.74
C ILE A 55 8.64 0.10 -13.72
N LEU A 56 7.95 0.63 -12.72
CA LEU A 56 7.18 -0.19 -11.78
C LEU A 56 5.88 -0.62 -12.47
N PRO A 57 5.63 -1.94 -12.64
CA PRO A 57 4.38 -2.37 -13.25
C PRO A 57 3.16 -1.83 -12.51
N PRO A 58 2.07 -1.48 -13.22
CA PRO A 58 0.84 -0.99 -12.56
C PRO A 58 0.31 -1.92 -11.47
N SER A 59 0.41 -3.23 -11.65
CA SER A 59 0.00 -4.20 -10.62
C SER A 59 0.82 -4.06 -9.34
N MET A 60 2.11 -3.79 -9.47
CA MET A 60 2.99 -3.59 -8.30
C MET A 60 2.74 -2.25 -7.64
N LEU A 61 2.40 -1.22 -8.41
CA LEU A 61 2.00 0.07 -7.86
C LEU A 61 0.72 -0.08 -7.02
N MET A 62 -0.27 -0.82 -7.54
CA MET A 62 -1.51 -1.08 -6.80
C MET A 62 -1.22 -1.89 -5.53
N GLU A 63 -0.30 -2.86 -5.59
CA GLU A 63 0.13 -3.63 -4.42
C GLU A 63 0.76 -2.72 -3.36
N ALA A 64 1.62 -1.78 -3.78
CA ALA A 64 2.21 -0.82 -2.85
C ALA A 64 1.14 0.05 -2.18
N MET A 65 0.16 0.50 -2.96
CA MET A 65 -0.98 1.27 -2.43
C MET A 65 -1.80 0.45 -1.44
N ALA A 66 -2.03 -0.83 -1.75
CA ALA A 66 -2.74 -1.74 -0.87
C ALA A 66 -1.98 -1.94 0.45
N GLN A 67 -0.66 -2.07 0.40
CA GLN A 67 0.16 -2.24 1.61
C GLN A 67 0.12 -1.00 2.50
N VAL A 68 0.20 0.20 1.93
CA VAL A 68 0.06 1.44 2.71
C VAL A 68 -1.31 1.48 3.41
N GLY A 69 -2.38 1.16 2.68
CA GLY A 69 -3.71 1.09 3.24
C GLY A 69 -3.85 0.00 4.30
N ALA A 70 -3.20 -1.14 4.10
CA ALA A 70 -3.19 -2.23 5.05
C ALA A 70 -2.57 -1.80 6.39
N ILE A 71 -1.50 -1.03 6.36
CA ILE A 71 -0.88 -0.51 7.58
C ILE A 71 -1.89 0.34 8.36
N LEU A 72 -2.63 1.21 7.67
CA LEU A 72 -3.65 2.05 8.32
C LEU A 72 -4.69 1.20 9.07
N VAL A 73 -5.17 0.14 8.44
CA VAL A 73 -6.19 -0.74 9.03
C VAL A 73 -5.63 -1.60 10.14
N LEU A 74 -4.45 -2.20 9.93
CA LEU A 74 -3.84 -3.16 10.87
C LEU A 74 -3.13 -2.50 12.04
N ALA A 75 -2.85 -1.20 11.96
CA ALA A 75 -2.20 -0.48 13.04
C ALA A 75 -3.10 -0.31 14.28
N LYS A 76 -4.41 -0.48 14.12
CA LYS A 76 -5.34 -0.45 15.26
C LYS A 76 -5.04 -1.61 16.22
N GLU A 77 -5.07 -1.32 17.50
CA GLU A 77 -4.85 -2.33 18.52
C GLU A 77 -5.84 -3.48 18.42
N GLU A 78 -7.10 -3.18 18.11
CA GLU A 78 -8.16 -4.17 17.91
C GLU A 78 -7.88 -5.12 16.74
N HIS A 79 -7.04 -4.71 15.81
CA HIS A 79 -6.71 -5.48 14.63
C HIS A 79 -5.37 -6.19 14.73
N ARG A 80 -4.70 -6.14 15.88
CA ARG A 80 -3.50 -6.95 16.12
C ARG A 80 -3.84 -8.42 15.94
N ASN A 81 -2.96 -9.18 15.37
CA ASN A 81 -3.16 -10.60 15.10
C ASN A 81 -4.20 -10.90 14.02
N LEU A 82 -4.71 -9.87 13.33
CA LEU A 82 -5.55 -10.07 12.16
C LEU A 82 -4.71 -9.96 10.89
N LEU A 83 -5.19 -10.63 9.84
CA LEU A 83 -4.68 -10.47 8.48
C LEU A 83 -5.71 -9.71 7.66
N ILE A 84 -5.25 -8.96 6.67
CA ILE A 84 -6.11 -8.27 5.74
C ILE A 84 -6.11 -9.01 4.40
N TYR A 85 -7.30 -9.20 3.84
CA TYR A 85 -7.50 -9.84 2.53
C TYR A 85 -8.18 -8.84 1.63
N PHE A 86 -7.56 -8.51 0.49
CA PHE A 86 -8.15 -7.61 -0.48
C PHE A 86 -9.06 -8.38 -1.42
N GLY A 87 -10.28 -7.89 -1.60
CA GLY A 87 -11.26 -8.49 -2.48
C GLY A 87 -11.23 -7.89 -3.88
N SER A 88 -11.87 -6.74 -4.05
CA SER A 88 -11.98 -6.10 -5.36
C SER A 88 -11.22 -4.79 -5.41
N VAL A 89 -10.71 -4.49 -6.61
CA VAL A 89 -10.14 -3.17 -6.93
C VAL A 89 -11.11 -2.54 -7.93
N THR A 90 -11.62 -1.35 -7.60
CA THR A 90 -12.55 -0.62 -8.45
C THR A 90 -12.01 0.78 -8.70
N ARG A 91 -12.47 1.38 -9.81
CA ARG A 91 -12.09 2.73 -10.20
C ARG A 91 -10.58 2.94 -10.25
N ALA A 92 -9.83 1.88 -10.53
CA ALA A 92 -8.39 1.97 -10.68
C ALA A 92 -8.04 2.69 -11.98
N ARG A 93 -7.18 3.69 -11.88
CA ARG A 93 -6.71 4.43 -13.04
C ARG A 93 -5.23 4.73 -12.90
N TYR A 94 -4.48 4.40 -13.94
CA TYR A 94 -3.04 4.65 -14.04
C TYR A 94 -2.83 5.74 -15.08
N ARG A 95 -2.34 6.89 -14.65
CA ARG A 95 -2.17 8.07 -15.51
C ARG A 95 -0.79 8.17 -16.09
N ARG A 96 0.21 7.76 -15.32
CA ARG A 96 1.63 7.86 -15.70
C ARG A 96 2.40 6.71 -15.06
N PRO A 97 3.44 6.21 -15.74
CA PRO A 97 4.31 5.21 -15.12
C PRO A 97 5.18 5.82 -14.04
N ALA A 98 5.57 5.00 -13.06
CA ALA A 98 6.62 5.31 -12.11
C ALA A 98 7.92 4.68 -12.61
N TYR A 99 8.97 5.47 -12.67
CA TYR A 99 10.26 5.02 -13.20
C TYR A 99 11.24 4.71 -12.09
N ALA A 100 12.24 3.85 -12.40
CA ALA A 100 13.36 3.65 -11.49
C ALA A 100 13.99 4.99 -11.12
N GLY A 101 14.19 5.22 -9.83
CA GLY A 101 14.67 6.49 -9.29
C GLY A 101 13.56 7.38 -8.73
N ASP A 102 12.30 7.10 -9.05
CA ASP A 102 11.19 7.88 -8.53
C ASP A 102 10.88 7.53 -7.08
N GLN A 103 10.45 8.53 -6.33
CA GLN A 103 9.84 8.34 -5.02
C GLN A 103 8.33 8.51 -5.16
N ILE A 104 7.60 7.46 -4.85
CA ILE A 104 6.14 7.46 -4.90
C ILE A 104 5.61 7.78 -3.52
N VAL A 105 4.80 8.83 -3.42
CA VAL A 105 4.08 9.18 -2.19
C VAL A 105 2.66 8.64 -2.32
N ILE A 106 2.30 7.73 -1.43
CA ILE A 106 1.02 7.05 -1.45
C ILE A 106 0.18 7.52 -0.27
N GLU A 107 -1.00 8.01 -0.57
CA GLU A 107 -1.96 8.44 0.43
C GLU A 107 -3.15 7.49 0.40
N ALA A 108 -3.59 7.02 1.56
CA ALA A 108 -4.72 6.11 1.66
C ALA A 108 -5.65 6.55 2.78
N TRP A 109 -6.95 6.31 2.58
CA TRP A 109 -8.01 6.60 3.52
C TRP A 109 -8.92 5.41 3.71
N ILE A 110 -9.49 5.29 4.90
CA ILE A 110 -10.59 4.36 5.12
C ILE A 110 -11.86 5.05 4.64
N ASP A 111 -12.47 4.51 3.59
CA ASP A 111 -13.73 5.03 3.05
C ASP A 111 -14.93 4.45 3.82
N LYS A 112 -14.88 3.16 4.13
CA LYS A 112 -15.88 2.47 4.95
C LYS A 112 -15.23 1.38 5.79
N LEU A 113 -15.72 1.21 7.01
CA LEU A 113 -15.33 0.10 7.87
C LEU A 113 -16.54 -0.35 8.67
N ARG A 114 -16.97 -1.60 8.48
CA ARG A 114 -18.06 -2.23 9.22
C ARG A 114 -17.60 -3.58 9.73
N GLY A 115 -17.43 -3.68 11.05
CA GLY A 115 -16.92 -4.91 11.63
C GLY A 115 -15.55 -5.27 11.05
N ARG A 116 -15.50 -6.39 10.32
CA ARG A 116 -14.27 -6.90 9.70
C ARG A 116 -14.18 -6.69 8.19
N THR A 117 -15.05 -5.88 7.63
CA THR A 117 -15.01 -5.56 6.19
C THR A 117 -14.97 -4.07 5.98
N GLY A 118 -14.39 -3.65 4.87
CA GLY A 118 -14.30 -2.25 4.57
C GLY A 118 -13.79 -1.95 3.17
N ARG A 119 -13.57 -0.67 2.94
CA ARG A 119 -13.08 -0.16 1.68
C ARG A 119 -12.05 0.94 1.91
N LEU A 120 -10.95 0.86 1.18
CA LEU A 120 -9.88 1.84 1.18
C LEU A 120 -9.88 2.62 -0.13
N LYS A 121 -9.52 3.88 -0.04
CA LYS A 121 -9.28 4.74 -1.20
C LYS A 121 -7.81 5.12 -1.18
N GLY A 122 -7.16 5.06 -2.34
CA GLY A 122 -5.74 5.36 -2.45
C GLY A 122 -5.41 6.27 -3.61
N MET A 123 -4.35 7.05 -3.44
CA MET A 123 -3.75 7.90 -4.47
C MET A 123 -2.24 7.78 -4.40
N ALA A 124 -1.59 7.80 -5.56
CA ALA A 124 -0.14 7.78 -5.66
C ALA A 124 0.35 8.98 -6.48
N ARG A 125 1.42 9.64 -6.00
CA ARG A 125 2.01 10.81 -6.65
C ARG A 125 3.52 10.66 -6.75
N VAL A 126 4.08 11.24 -7.83
CA VAL A 126 5.52 11.43 -8.00
C VAL A 126 5.73 12.90 -8.28
N ASP A 127 6.61 13.55 -7.51
CA ASP A 127 6.88 14.99 -7.62
C ASP A 127 5.59 15.82 -7.60
N GLY A 128 4.65 15.45 -6.75
CA GLY A 128 3.37 16.12 -6.59
C GLY A 128 2.34 15.83 -7.66
N ARG A 129 2.68 15.06 -8.69
CA ARG A 129 1.75 14.71 -9.79
C ARG A 129 1.06 13.39 -9.52
N LEU A 130 -0.25 13.37 -9.67
CA LEU A 130 -1.04 12.15 -9.53
C LEU A 130 -0.67 11.17 -10.65
N ILE A 131 -0.21 9.97 -10.28
CA ILE A 131 0.13 8.91 -11.24
C ILE A 131 -0.88 7.78 -11.24
N ALA A 132 -1.57 7.55 -10.13
CA ALA A 132 -2.58 6.49 -10.01
C ALA A 132 -3.53 6.76 -8.86
N HIS A 133 -4.74 6.19 -8.96
CA HIS A 133 -5.69 6.15 -7.86
C HIS A 133 -6.59 4.92 -7.99
N GLY A 134 -7.24 4.55 -6.91
CA GLY A 134 -8.16 3.41 -6.92
C GLY A 134 -8.85 3.22 -5.58
N MET A 135 -9.79 2.31 -5.57
CA MET A 135 -10.51 1.88 -4.38
C MET A 135 -10.37 0.37 -4.23
N MET A 136 -10.23 -0.11 -3.00
CA MET A 136 -10.07 -1.54 -2.72
C MET A 136 -10.97 -1.95 -1.57
N SER A 137 -11.71 -3.03 -1.77
CA SER A 137 -12.44 -3.66 -0.68
C SER A 137 -11.51 -4.60 0.08
N PHE A 138 -11.76 -4.77 1.36
CA PHE A 138 -10.96 -5.67 2.19
C PHE A 138 -11.83 -6.37 3.24
N ALA A 139 -11.30 -7.49 3.73
CA ALA A 139 -11.85 -8.20 4.87
C ALA A 139 -10.70 -8.53 5.83
N LEU A 140 -11.00 -8.54 7.12
CA LEU A 140 -10.05 -8.93 8.16
C LEU A 140 -10.38 -10.34 8.64
N GLY A 141 -9.36 -11.17 8.84
CA GLY A 141 -9.51 -12.52 9.34
C GLY A 141 -8.43 -12.84 10.36
N ALA A 142 -8.66 -13.85 11.19
CA ALA A 142 -7.66 -14.29 12.15
C ALA A 142 -6.48 -14.97 11.41
N ARG A 143 -5.27 -14.81 11.96
CA ARG A 143 -4.07 -15.44 11.37
C ARG A 143 -4.15 -16.95 11.31
N ASP A 144 -4.93 -17.56 12.21
CA ASP A 144 -5.09 -19.01 12.28
C ASP A 144 -6.17 -19.54 11.32
N GLU A 145 -6.90 -18.65 10.62
CA GLU A 145 -7.95 -19.00 9.66
C GLU A 145 -7.38 -19.08 8.24
N SER A 146 -6.17 -19.61 8.08
CA SER A 146 -5.65 -19.81 6.74
C SER A 146 -6.48 -20.89 6.04
N PRO A 147 -6.99 -20.63 4.82
CA PRO A 147 -7.65 -21.65 4.04
C PRO A 147 -6.65 -22.77 3.75
N SER A 148 -7.02 -23.95 4.15
CA SER A 148 -6.25 -25.19 3.86
C SER A 148 -6.28 -25.52 2.38
#